data_283b8ac0d8496cbe57433ae96013944a
#
_entry.id   283b8ac0d8496cbe57433ae96013944a
#
_cell.length_a   1.000
_cell.length_b   1.000
_cell.length_c   1.000
_cell.angle_alpha   90.00
_cell.angle_beta   90.00
_cell.angle_gamma   90.00
#
_symmetry.space_group_name_H-M   'P 1'
#
loop_
_entity.id
_entity.type
_entity.pdbx_description
1 polymer ?
#
loop_
_entity_poly.entity_id
_entity_poly.type
_entity_poly.pdbx_seq_one_letter_code
_entity_poly.pdbx_strand_id
1 'polypeptide(L)'
;MTLIPTQEKVVKEEDSETQGPLIPPDSVSKEERALWFQRKLPELEILKSNNLTRQFHSRVLEFFNSGCEAQFFLTWITPASFFRRREFFILESLFKAHPTGCLIILSRSLDSKRVQDSKTSSR
;
A
#
# COMPACT_ATOMS: atom_id res chain seq x y z
N MET A 1 -17.13 -7.33 -4.98
CA MET A 1 -15.66 -7.17 -5.14
C MET A 1 -15.37 -5.74 -5.54
N THR A 2 -14.75 -4.99 -4.66
CA THR A 2 -14.52 -3.57 -4.91
C THR A 2 -13.03 -3.28 -4.79
N LEU A 3 -12.38 -3.14 -5.93
CA LEU A 3 -11.08 -2.50 -6.01
C LEU A 3 -11.33 -0.99 -5.99
N ILE A 4 -10.66 -0.27 -5.11
CA ILE A 4 -10.73 1.19 -5.17
C ILE A 4 -10.03 1.64 -6.44
N PRO A 5 -10.74 2.29 -7.36
CA PRO A 5 -10.07 2.99 -8.44
C PRO A 5 -9.43 4.24 -7.84
N THR A 6 -8.23 4.11 -7.37
CA THR A 6 -7.50 5.27 -6.93
C THR A 6 -6.95 5.99 -8.15
N GLN A 7 -7.64 7.02 -8.55
CA GLN A 7 -7.02 8.11 -9.29
C GLN A 7 -6.23 8.98 -8.31
N GLU A 8 -5.39 8.38 -7.52
CA GLU A 8 -4.47 9.20 -6.78
C GLU A 8 -3.36 9.59 -7.71
N LYS A 9 -3.31 10.89 -7.98
CA LYS A 9 -2.09 11.50 -8.47
C LYS A 9 -0.97 10.95 -7.62
N VAL A 10 -0.04 10.29 -8.27
CA VAL A 10 1.25 9.97 -7.68
C VAL A 10 1.69 11.21 -6.93
N VAL A 11 1.66 11.16 -5.61
CA VAL A 11 2.38 12.12 -4.81
C VAL A 11 3.81 11.92 -5.24
N LYS A 12 4.35 12.85 -6.02
CA LYS A 12 5.77 12.86 -6.28
C LYS A 12 6.41 12.84 -4.91
N GLU A 13 7.13 11.77 -4.62
CA GLU A 13 8.09 11.84 -3.55
C GLU A 13 8.94 13.07 -3.84
N GLU A 14 8.70 14.11 -3.08
CA GLU A 14 9.76 15.07 -2.90
C GLU A 14 10.87 14.27 -2.26
N ASP A 15 11.93 14.06 -3.02
CA ASP A 15 13.15 13.48 -2.52
C ASP A 15 13.48 14.16 -1.21
N SER A 16 13.19 13.50 -0.11
CA SER A 16 13.57 13.99 1.20
C SER A 16 15.05 13.74 1.39
N GLU A 17 15.85 14.44 0.60
CA GLU A 17 17.32 14.42 0.71
C GLU A 17 17.82 14.82 2.09
N THR A 18 16.94 15.25 2.95
CA THR A 18 17.26 15.73 4.30
C THR A 18 17.16 14.69 5.39
N GLN A 19 16.70 13.49 5.09
CA GLN A 19 16.67 12.42 6.09
C GLN A 19 18.01 11.70 6.14
N GLY A 20 18.66 11.72 7.30
CA GLY A 20 19.82 10.91 7.56
C GLY A 20 19.53 9.43 7.30
N PRO A 21 20.57 8.62 7.01
CA PRO A 21 20.38 7.22 6.70
C PRO A 21 19.71 6.50 7.87
N LEU A 22 18.69 5.70 7.57
CA LEU A 22 17.98 4.85 8.48
C LEU A 22 18.81 3.59 8.76
N ILE A 23 20.04 3.79 9.22
CA ILE A 23 21.00 2.74 9.46
C ILE A 23 21.24 2.67 10.95
N PRO A 24 20.85 1.57 11.62
CA PRO A 24 21.15 1.38 13.03
C PRO A 24 22.66 1.20 13.25
N PRO A 25 23.17 1.48 14.44
CA PRO A 25 24.57 1.24 14.78
C PRO A 25 24.97 -0.21 14.53
N ASP A 26 26.21 -0.42 14.08
CA ASP A 26 26.76 -1.76 13.94
C ASP A 26 26.95 -2.42 15.31
N SER A 27 26.92 -3.75 15.34
CA SER A 27 27.23 -4.55 16.55
C SER A 27 26.26 -4.41 17.71
N VAL A 28 25.02 -4.02 17.45
CA VAL A 28 23.96 -4.02 18.47
C VAL A 28 23.13 -5.30 18.40
N SER A 29 22.58 -5.70 19.54
CA SER A 29 21.67 -6.85 19.60
C SER A 29 20.39 -6.59 18.81
N LYS A 30 19.64 -7.66 18.52
CA LYS A 30 18.36 -7.57 17.83
C LYS A 30 17.36 -6.69 18.60
N GLU A 31 17.33 -6.80 19.90
CA GLU A 31 16.47 -6.04 20.81
C GLU A 31 16.84 -4.55 20.81
N GLU A 32 18.12 -4.26 20.87
CA GLU A 32 18.62 -2.88 20.82
C GLU A 32 18.33 -2.22 19.46
N ARG A 33 18.42 -2.99 18.38
CA ARG A 33 18.07 -2.52 17.04
C ARG A 33 16.59 -2.17 16.94
N ALA A 34 15.72 -3.00 17.50
CA ALA A 34 14.28 -2.73 17.53
C ALA A 34 13.97 -1.44 18.32
N LEU A 35 14.60 -1.26 19.46
CA LEU A 35 14.46 -0.04 20.26
C LEU A 35 14.99 1.20 19.52
N TRP A 36 16.09 1.05 18.79
CA TRP A 36 16.64 2.13 18.00
C TRP A 36 15.64 2.60 16.91
N PHE A 37 15.02 1.67 16.20
CA PHE A 37 14.00 2.01 15.22
C PHE A 37 12.78 2.66 15.87
N GLN A 38 12.31 2.17 17.00
CA GLN A 38 11.20 2.80 17.73
C GLN A 38 11.50 4.24 18.10
N ARG A 39 12.72 4.53 18.54
CA ARG A 39 13.12 5.90 18.88
C ARG A 39 13.25 6.80 17.67
N LYS A 40 13.60 6.24 16.51
CA LYS A 40 13.74 7.00 15.26
C LYS A 40 12.41 7.28 14.55
N LEU A 41 11.36 6.51 14.79
CA LEU A 41 10.08 6.67 14.11
C LEU A 41 9.54 8.12 14.19
N PRO A 42 9.54 8.81 15.34
CA PRO A 42 9.03 10.18 15.40
C PRO A 42 9.85 11.20 14.60
N GLU A 43 11.11 10.89 14.30
CA GLU A 43 12.00 11.76 13.54
C GLU A 43 11.81 11.62 12.01
N LEU A 44 11.13 10.57 11.55
CA LEU A 44 10.97 10.31 10.13
C LEU A 44 9.87 11.19 9.55
N GLU A 45 10.26 12.08 8.65
CA GLU A 45 9.31 12.96 7.94
C GLU A 45 8.24 12.18 7.16
N ILE A 46 8.63 11.05 6.58
CA ILE A 46 7.70 10.22 5.80
C ILE A 46 6.53 9.69 6.62
N LEU A 47 6.70 9.57 7.94
CA LEU A 47 5.65 9.09 8.85
C LEU A 47 4.81 10.24 9.42
N LYS A 48 5.18 11.48 9.17
CA LYS A 48 4.42 12.64 9.62
C LYS A 48 3.19 12.83 8.75
N SER A 49 2.06 13.06 9.39
CA SER A 49 0.81 13.34 8.69
C SER A 49 0.83 14.74 8.08
N ASN A 50 0.44 14.81 6.81
CA ASN A 50 0.19 16.06 6.10
C ASN A 50 -1.25 16.06 5.55
N ASN A 51 -1.63 17.08 4.80
CA ASN A 51 -2.97 17.16 4.23
C ASN A 51 -3.29 15.98 3.28
N LEU A 52 -2.31 15.54 2.51
CA LEU A 52 -2.50 14.42 1.58
C LEU A 52 -2.71 13.09 2.32
N THR A 53 -1.93 12.84 3.37
CA THR A 53 -2.10 11.63 4.17
C THR A 53 -3.43 11.63 4.91
N ARG A 54 -3.88 12.78 5.41
CA ARG A 54 -5.20 12.91 6.04
C ARG A 54 -6.34 12.69 5.06
N GLN A 55 -6.24 13.23 3.84
CA GLN A 55 -7.22 13.01 2.78
C GLN A 55 -7.28 11.53 2.39
N PHE A 56 -6.14 10.90 2.22
CA PHE A 56 -6.05 9.47 1.92
C PHE A 56 -6.69 8.64 3.05
N HIS A 57 -6.36 8.94 4.30
CA HIS A 57 -6.93 8.25 5.45
C HIS A 57 -8.46 8.38 5.49
N SER A 58 -8.98 9.58 5.26
CA SER A 58 -10.43 9.81 5.22
C SER A 58 -11.10 9.00 4.12
N ARG A 59 -10.51 8.92 2.94
CA ARG A 59 -11.02 8.11 1.82
C ARG A 59 -10.97 6.62 2.13
N VAL A 60 -9.93 6.15 2.78
CA VAL A 60 -9.82 4.75 3.22
C VAL A 60 -10.92 4.41 4.22
N LEU A 61 -11.15 5.27 5.21
CA LEU A 61 -12.21 5.06 6.20
C LEU A 61 -13.59 5.05 5.54
N GLU A 62 -13.86 5.97 4.65
CA GLU A 62 -15.12 6.04 3.91
C GLU A 62 -15.33 4.77 3.07
N PHE A 63 -14.32 4.30 2.40
CA PHE A 63 -14.38 3.07 1.62
C PHE A 63 -14.66 1.86 2.51
N PHE A 64 -13.93 1.70 3.60
CA PHE A 64 -14.13 0.56 4.50
C PHE A 64 -15.45 0.60 5.27
N ASN A 65 -16.03 1.78 5.45
CA ASN A 65 -17.34 1.93 6.09
C ASN A 65 -18.52 1.49 5.19
N SER A 66 -18.26 1.17 3.93
CA SER A 66 -19.30 0.74 2.98
C SER A 66 -19.74 -0.71 3.12
N GLY A 67 -19.47 -1.37 4.26
CA GLY A 67 -19.91 -2.74 4.54
C GLY A 67 -18.82 -3.79 4.35
N CYS A 68 -17.57 -3.42 4.55
CA CYS A 68 -16.45 -4.35 4.45
C CYS A 68 -16.36 -5.23 5.71
N GLU A 69 -16.68 -6.49 5.59
CA GLU A 69 -16.50 -7.45 6.69
C GLU A 69 -15.03 -7.77 6.97
N ALA A 70 -14.20 -7.71 5.95
CA ALA A 70 -12.75 -7.87 6.06
C ALA A 70 -12.07 -6.77 5.27
N GLN A 71 -10.98 -6.26 5.80
CA GLN A 71 -10.24 -5.14 5.23
C GLN A 71 -8.82 -5.59 4.92
N PHE A 72 -8.42 -5.46 3.66
CA PHE A 72 -7.12 -5.93 3.19
C PHE A 72 -6.34 -4.80 2.56
N PHE A 73 -5.04 -4.81 2.78
CA PHE A 73 -4.09 -3.94 2.09
C PHE A 73 -3.09 -4.80 1.33
N LEU A 74 -2.83 -4.43 0.09
CA LEU A 74 -1.79 -5.04 -0.73
C LEU A 74 -0.85 -3.94 -1.22
N THR A 75 0.44 -4.14 -1.08
CA THR A 75 1.45 -3.25 -1.64
C THR A 75 2.05 -3.90 -2.88
N TRP A 76 2.04 -3.17 -4.00
CA TRP A 76 2.63 -3.61 -5.25
C TRP A 76 3.58 -2.55 -5.78
N ILE A 77 4.88 -2.79 -5.65
CA ILE A 77 5.92 -1.82 -5.99
C ILE A 77 6.67 -2.13 -7.30
N THR A 78 6.50 -3.33 -7.84
CA THR A 78 7.07 -3.72 -9.12
C THR A 78 6.27 -3.11 -10.29
N PRO A 79 6.84 -3.05 -11.51
CA PRO A 79 6.09 -2.57 -12.66
C PRO A 79 4.78 -3.34 -12.89
N ALA A 80 3.78 -2.65 -13.42
CA ALA A 80 2.45 -3.21 -13.66
C ALA A 80 2.48 -4.45 -14.57
N SER A 81 3.45 -4.53 -15.48
CA SER A 81 3.62 -5.66 -16.40
C SER A 81 3.90 -6.99 -15.68
N PHE A 82 4.36 -6.96 -14.44
CA PHE A 82 4.56 -8.16 -13.62
C PHE A 82 3.32 -8.60 -12.86
N PHE A 83 2.25 -7.80 -12.88
CA PHE A 83 0.97 -8.18 -12.30
C PHE A 83 0.20 -9.02 -13.31
N ARG A 84 0.32 -10.35 -13.20
CA ARG A 84 -0.15 -11.33 -14.17
C ARG A 84 -1.16 -12.30 -13.56
N ARG A 85 -1.38 -13.42 -14.22
CA ARG A 85 -2.32 -14.47 -13.82
C ARG A 85 -2.18 -14.92 -12.38
N ARG A 86 -0.95 -15.08 -11.90
CA ARG A 86 -0.66 -15.52 -10.53
C ARG A 86 -1.25 -14.55 -9.51
N GLU A 87 -1.05 -13.28 -9.75
CA GLU A 87 -1.53 -12.21 -8.88
C GLU A 87 -3.05 -12.12 -8.92
N PHE A 88 -3.65 -12.20 -10.09
CA PHE A 88 -5.10 -12.26 -10.23
C PHE A 88 -5.70 -13.50 -9.56
N PHE A 89 -5.04 -14.64 -9.66
CA PHE A 89 -5.48 -15.85 -8.98
C PHE A 89 -5.49 -15.67 -7.46
N ILE A 90 -4.47 -15.00 -6.92
CA ILE A 90 -4.41 -14.68 -5.49
C ILE A 90 -5.58 -13.79 -5.09
N LEU A 91 -5.89 -12.76 -5.88
CA LEU A 91 -7.03 -11.88 -5.62
C LEU A 91 -8.36 -12.62 -5.70
N GLU A 92 -8.54 -13.48 -6.69
CA GLU A 92 -9.75 -14.31 -6.80
C GLU A 92 -9.91 -15.22 -5.59
N SER A 93 -8.83 -15.86 -5.15
CA SER A 93 -8.83 -16.71 -3.96
C SER A 93 -9.20 -15.94 -2.71
N LEU A 94 -8.67 -14.71 -2.57
CA LEU A 94 -8.98 -13.83 -1.46
C LEU A 94 -10.47 -13.52 -1.40
N PHE A 95 -11.07 -13.13 -2.52
CA PHE A 95 -12.49 -12.76 -2.58
C PHE A 95 -13.43 -13.95 -2.58
N LYS A 96 -12.96 -15.13 -2.95
CA LYS A 96 -13.72 -16.36 -2.72
C LYS A 96 -13.85 -16.68 -1.22
N ALA A 97 -12.76 -16.52 -0.50
CA ALA A 97 -12.74 -16.74 0.95
C ALA A 97 -13.48 -15.62 1.70
N HIS A 98 -13.45 -14.41 1.17
CA HIS A 98 -14.03 -13.21 1.79
C HIS A 98 -14.88 -12.43 0.79
N PRO A 99 -16.11 -12.92 0.46
CA PRO A 99 -16.94 -12.29 -0.59
C PRO A 99 -17.29 -10.82 -0.32
N THR A 100 -17.36 -10.44 0.94
CA THR A 100 -17.67 -9.07 1.39
C THR A 100 -16.42 -8.33 1.87
N GLY A 101 -15.26 -8.85 1.56
CA GLY A 101 -13.99 -8.21 1.82
C GLY A 101 -13.73 -7.02 0.90
N CYS A 102 -13.00 -6.04 1.40
CA CYS A 102 -12.56 -4.89 0.65
C CYS A 102 -11.03 -4.84 0.60
N LEU A 103 -10.50 -4.55 -0.56
CA LEU A 103 -9.05 -4.51 -0.80
C LEU A 103 -8.61 -3.14 -1.28
N ILE A 104 -7.57 -2.63 -0.66
CA ILE A 104 -6.86 -1.44 -1.13
C ILE A 104 -5.49 -1.89 -1.65
N ILE A 105 -5.19 -1.56 -2.89
CA ILE A 105 -3.89 -1.82 -3.49
C ILE A 105 -3.09 -0.52 -3.50
N LEU A 106 -1.96 -0.52 -2.80
CA LEU A 106 -1.02 0.59 -2.75
C LEU A 106 0.06 0.35 -3.80
N SER A 107 0.06 1.15 -4.85
CA SER A 107 0.98 0.96 -5.97
C SER A 107 1.23 2.26 -6.72
N ARG A 108 2.41 2.37 -7.31
CA ARG A 108 2.77 3.47 -8.22
C ARG A 108 2.54 3.12 -9.68
N SER A 109 2.48 1.83 -10.00
CA SER A 109 2.45 1.34 -11.37
C SER A 109 1.08 0.80 -11.79
N LEU A 110 0.27 0.36 -10.82
CA LEU A 110 -1.06 -0.15 -11.07
C LEU A 110 -2.09 0.96 -10.97
N ASP A 111 -3.00 1.01 -11.93
CA ASP A 111 -4.23 1.78 -11.84
C ASP A 111 -5.42 0.85 -12.09
N SER A 112 -6.63 1.33 -11.82
CA SER A 112 -7.84 0.52 -11.98
C SER A 112 -8.04 0.07 -13.42
N LYS A 113 -7.68 0.89 -14.39
CA LYS A 113 -7.79 0.58 -15.81
C LYS A 113 -6.84 -0.54 -16.22
N ARG A 114 -5.57 -0.46 -15.81
CA ARG A 114 -4.57 -1.49 -16.11
C ARG A 114 -4.93 -2.84 -15.50
N VAL A 115 -5.45 -2.86 -14.29
CA VAL A 115 -5.91 -4.09 -13.63
C VAL A 115 -7.07 -4.70 -14.41
N GLN A 116 -8.03 -3.89 -14.88
CA GLN A 116 -9.14 -4.36 -15.69
C GLN A 116 -8.68 -4.89 -17.05
N ASP A 117 -7.80 -4.17 -17.75
CA ASP A 117 -7.27 -4.57 -19.05
C ASP A 117 -6.51 -5.90 -18.96
N SER A 118 -5.69 -6.06 -17.94
CA SER A 118 -4.95 -7.31 -17.69
C SER A 118 -5.90 -8.48 -17.39
N LYS A 119 -6.96 -8.25 -16.66
CA LYS A 119 -7.99 -9.26 -16.39
C LYS A 119 -8.71 -9.68 -17.67
N THR A 120 -9.00 -8.75 -18.56
CA THR A 120 -9.67 -9.02 -19.84
C THR A 120 -8.76 -9.78 -20.81
N SER A 121 -7.47 -9.46 -20.84
CA SER A 121 -6.51 -10.09 -21.74
C SER A 121 -6.05 -11.50 -21.29
N SER A 122 -6.33 -11.89 -20.06
CA SER A 122 -5.94 -13.21 -19.53
C SER A 122 -6.99 -14.31 -19.70
N ARG A 123 -8.03 -14.03 -20.46
CA ARG A 123 -9.05 -15.02 -20.83
C ARG A 123 -8.68 -15.79 -22.09
#